data_ddbc8da59122e61e943b4490d4f7f641
#
_entry.id   ddbc8da59122e61e943b4490d4f7f641
#
_cell.length_a   1.000
_cell.length_b   1.000
_cell.length_c   1.000
_cell.angle_alpha   90.00
_cell.angle_beta   90.00
_cell.angle_gamma   90.00
#
_symmetry.space_group_name_H-M   'P 1'
#
loop_
_entity.id
_entity.type
_entity.pdbx_description
1 polymer ?
#
loop_
_entity_poly.entity_id
_entity_poly.type
_entity_poly.pdbx_seq_one_letter_code
_entity_poly.pdbx_strand_id
1 'polypeptide(L)'
;MLFDAAPPRTNKSAVLRASVLGAAATACAGLVACGAASPAPSPSGRASPASAGRGTTSATTQNVSFVADGTTTYGTLDIPAHRRGQRLAAALILAGSGPTDRNGNDAQLGFEPGNLKMIANVLAGQGIMSLRYDKYFSGQTGAGALAAGRAPVTVSTFLRQADAAYDFLRRQPVTDAGKMLVVGHSEGGMYAIMVAESVSPRPSGLALIEPQDERILSLVELQLDEQLDVQEAQRSMTAAIARRYARQIQHAIGKFRAGQQVRPAGLSPWVVQGLASSLFTASNLPYTRSDDAIYPPALAAKVPTGTRVLVTDGSEDTNIPPSTIGPLVRALRSAGTTGPGLVRIPGIDHDLFPSPATTGSGLDPGVVSALRAWAQPYATSR
;
A
#
# COMPACT_ATOMS: atom_id res chain seq x y z
N MET A 1 8.25 -26.70 48.73
CA MET A 1 7.38 -26.66 47.55
C MET A 1 7.68 -25.34 46.83
N LEU A 2 8.51 -25.45 45.81
CA LEU A 2 8.94 -24.33 44.97
C LEU A 2 7.91 -24.22 43.82
N PHE A 3 7.21 -23.09 43.69
CA PHE A 3 6.40 -22.80 42.51
C PHE A 3 7.28 -22.05 41.52
N ASP A 4 7.52 -22.75 40.41
CA ASP A 4 8.19 -22.23 39.23
C ASP A 4 7.24 -21.29 38.51
N ALA A 5 7.48 -20.00 38.52
CA ALA A 5 6.71 -18.98 37.79
C ALA A 5 7.32 -18.86 36.40
N ALA A 6 6.58 -19.30 35.38
CA ALA A 6 6.92 -19.09 33.98
C ALA A 6 7.03 -17.58 33.68
N PRO A 7 7.99 -17.13 32.85
CA PRO A 7 8.12 -15.72 32.49
C PRO A 7 6.93 -15.26 31.66
N PRO A 8 6.52 -13.96 31.75
CA PRO A 8 5.40 -13.45 30.99
C PRO A 8 5.71 -13.51 29.49
N ARG A 9 4.80 -14.11 28.73
CA ARG A 9 4.85 -14.10 27.27
C ARG A 9 4.78 -12.66 26.80
N THR A 10 5.86 -12.13 26.27
CA THR A 10 5.87 -10.85 25.57
C THR A 10 4.98 -10.97 24.32
N ASN A 11 3.88 -10.24 24.35
CA ASN A 11 2.94 -10.18 23.24
C ASN A 11 3.57 -9.36 22.09
N LYS A 12 4.24 -10.04 21.15
CA LYS A 12 4.88 -9.42 19.98
C LYS A 12 3.88 -8.62 19.11
N SER A 13 2.60 -8.94 19.18
CA SER A 13 1.56 -8.22 18.46
C SER A 13 1.34 -6.78 18.97
N ALA A 14 1.53 -6.52 20.25
CA ALA A 14 1.40 -5.16 20.82
C ALA A 14 2.55 -4.23 20.41
N VAL A 15 3.75 -4.78 20.16
CA VAL A 15 4.92 -4.01 19.70
C VAL A 15 4.78 -3.66 18.22
N LEU A 16 4.21 -4.55 17.37
CA LEU A 16 4.00 -4.29 15.96
C LEU A 16 2.99 -3.17 15.69
N ARG A 17 1.95 -3.04 16.56
CA ARG A 17 0.88 -2.04 16.39
C ARG A 17 1.34 -0.59 16.59
N ALA A 18 2.38 -0.36 17.40
CA ALA A 18 2.99 0.96 17.60
C ALA A 18 3.84 1.43 16.41
N SER A 19 4.25 0.50 15.53
CA SER A 19 5.25 0.75 14.49
C SER A 19 4.66 1.36 13.20
N VAL A 20 3.39 1.15 12.91
CA VAL A 20 2.77 1.67 11.67
C VAL A 20 2.60 3.19 11.70
N LEU A 21 2.46 3.79 12.87
CA LEU A 21 2.39 5.25 13.05
C LEU A 21 3.76 5.96 12.97
N GLY A 22 4.86 5.22 13.14
CA GLY A 22 6.22 5.78 13.10
C GLY A 22 6.82 5.94 11.71
N ALA A 23 6.27 5.29 10.69
CA ALA A 23 6.89 5.15 9.38
C ALA A 23 6.90 6.41 8.51
N ALA A 24 6.13 7.43 8.83
CA ALA A 24 6.11 8.67 8.06
C ALA A 24 7.26 9.66 8.39
N ALA A 25 8.11 9.35 9.38
CA ALA A 25 8.86 10.39 10.06
C ALA A 25 10.38 10.40 9.91
N THR A 26 11.04 9.50 9.19
CA THR A 26 12.53 9.50 9.20
C THR A 26 13.14 9.37 7.80
N ALA A 27 13.08 10.42 7.03
CA ALA A 27 13.84 10.53 5.80
C ALA A 27 14.62 11.85 5.77
N CYS A 28 15.62 11.98 6.60
CA CYS A 28 16.74 12.92 6.42
C CYS A 28 17.84 12.62 7.44
N ALA A 29 18.80 11.77 7.11
CA ALA A 29 20.20 11.92 7.46
C ALA A 29 21.01 10.68 7.02
N GLY A 30 21.95 10.89 6.12
CA GLY A 30 23.27 10.29 6.26
C GLY A 30 23.67 9.14 5.35
N LEU A 31 24.47 9.54 4.40
CA LEU A 31 25.79 9.00 4.03
C LEU A 31 25.90 8.04 2.84
N VAL A 32 26.68 8.58 1.92
CA VAL A 32 27.26 8.05 0.69
C VAL A 32 28.13 6.82 0.96
N ALA A 33 27.96 5.77 0.16
CA ALA A 33 29.04 4.81 -0.12
C ALA A 33 29.03 4.45 -1.62
N CYS A 34 30.13 4.76 -2.28
CA CYS A 34 30.44 4.38 -3.65
C CYS A 34 30.65 2.86 -3.78
N GLY A 35 30.08 2.24 -4.79
CA GLY A 35 30.36 0.87 -5.20
C GLY A 35 30.34 0.72 -6.72
N ALA A 36 31.44 0.22 -7.25
CA ALA A 36 31.90 0.19 -8.64
C ALA A 36 31.00 -0.56 -9.62
N ALA A 37 31.02 -0.07 -10.86
CA ALA A 37 30.41 -0.68 -12.03
C ALA A 37 31.24 -1.88 -12.55
N SER A 38 30.58 -2.94 -13.01
CA SER A 38 31.16 -4.02 -13.83
C SER A 38 30.54 -4.04 -15.22
N PRO A 39 31.29 -4.41 -16.27
CA PRO A 39 30.94 -4.12 -17.66
C PRO A 39 29.97 -5.13 -18.29
N ALA A 40 29.25 -4.64 -19.30
CA ALA A 40 28.32 -5.40 -20.12
C ALA A 40 29.02 -6.36 -21.10
N PRO A 41 28.42 -7.51 -21.47
CA PRO A 41 28.86 -8.31 -22.60
C PRO A 41 28.21 -7.88 -23.92
N SER A 42 29.03 -7.93 -24.99
CA SER A 42 28.64 -7.59 -26.35
C SER A 42 27.76 -8.65 -27.03
N PRO A 43 26.97 -8.28 -28.05
CA PRO A 43 26.09 -9.22 -28.74
C PRO A 43 26.79 -9.81 -29.98
N SER A 44 26.66 -11.12 -30.15
CA SER A 44 26.94 -11.78 -31.44
C SER A 44 25.88 -12.85 -31.69
N GLY A 45 25.31 -12.85 -32.91
CA GLY A 45 24.50 -13.98 -33.39
C GLY A 45 23.26 -13.59 -34.17
N ARG A 46 23.44 -13.41 -35.49
CA ARG A 46 22.37 -13.29 -36.48
C ARG A 46 21.75 -14.68 -36.69
N ALA A 47 20.47 -14.85 -36.33
CA ALA A 47 19.70 -16.06 -36.66
C ALA A 47 18.61 -15.75 -37.69
N SER A 48 18.53 -16.59 -38.71
CA SER A 48 17.56 -16.57 -39.81
C SER A 48 16.12 -16.81 -39.30
N PRO A 49 15.09 -16.39 -40.09
CA PRO A 49 13.69 -16.51 -39.65
C PRO A 49 13.23 -17.96 -39.76
N ALA A 50 12.99 -18.58 -38.62
CA ALA A 50 12.32 -19.88 -38.52
C ALA A 50 10.82 -19.68 -38.37
N SER A 51 10.05 -20.52 -39.03
CA SER A 51 8.59 -20.60 -39.10
C SER A 51 7.87 -20.34 -37.77
N ALA A 52 6.78 -19.55 -37.86
CA ALA A 52 5.90 -19.22 -36.71
C ALA A 52 5.18 -20.46 -36.15
N GLY A 53 5.90 -21.25 -35.38
CA GLY A 53 5.32 -22.29 -34.52
C GLY A 53 4.64 -21.61 -33.32
N ARG A 54 3.50 -22.15 -32.88
CA ARG A 54 2.76 -21.75 -31.68
C ARG A 54 3.61 -22.07 -30.42
N GLY A 55 4.68 -21.32 -30.20
CA GLY A 55 5.54 -21.47 -29.03
C GLY A 55 5.00 -20.72 -27.82
N THR A 56 5.18 -21.27 -26.63
CA THR A 56 4.97 -20.56 -25.36
C THR A 56 6.24 -19.82 -24.96
N THR A 57 6.09 -18.64 -24.38
CA THR A 57 7.13 -17.90 -23.68
C THR A 57 7.06 -18.27 -22.20
N SER A 58 8.19 -18.63 -21.59
CA SER A 58 8.26 -18.95 -20.16
C SER A 58 7.96 -17.73 -19.30
N ALA A 59 7.51 -17.95 -18.07
CA ALA A 59 7.36 -16.90 -17.09
C ALA A 59 8.72 -16.26 -16.76
N THR A 60 8.73 -14.96 -16.57
CA THR A 60 9.93 -14.19 -16.19
C THR A 60 9.60 -13.17 -15.10
N THR A 61 10.56 -12.94 -14.21
CA THR A 61 10.56 -11.85 -13.24
C THR A 61 11.76 -10.95 -13.57
N GLN A 62 11.52 -9.67 -13.79
CA GLN A 62 12.53 -8.73 -14.27
C GLN A 62 12.64 -7.54 -13.31
N ASN A 63 13.87 -7.19 -12.91
CA ASN A 63 14.10 -5.88 -12.30
C ASN A 63 14.04 -4.82 -13.40
N VAL A 64 13.23 -3.81 -13.18
CA VAL A 64 13.01 -2.72 -14.13
C VAL A 64 13.21 -1.37 -13.46
N SER A 65 13.37 -0.32 -14.27
CA SER A 65 13.36 1.05 -13.76
C SER A 65 12.67 1.98 -14.76
N PHE A 66 12.13 3.06 -14.23
CA PHE A 66 11.53 4.15 -14.99
C PHE A 66 11.80 5.49 -14.27
N VAL A 67 11.58 6.60 -14.92
CA VAL A 67 11.78 7.92 -14.32
C VAL A 67 10.43 8.53 -13.93
N ALA A 68 10.33 9.00 -12.69
CA ALA A 68 9.22 9.81 -12.19
C ALA A 68 9.78 11.04 -11.48
N ASP A 69 9.33 12.23 -11.86
CA ASP A 69 9.77 13.52 -11.29
C ASP A 69 11.32 13.65 -11.17
N GLY A 70 12.06 13.20 -12.20
CA GLY A 70 13.52 13.23 -12.21
C GLY A 70 14.20 12.19 -11.31
N THR A 71 13.44 11.31 -10.68
CA THR A 71 13.96 10.19 -9.85
C THR A 71 13.85 8.88 -10.61
N THR A 72 14.94 8.10 -10.65
CA THR A 72 14.88 6.72 -11.11
C THR A 72 14.13 5.89 -10.09
N THR A 73 12.96 5.39 -10.47
CA THR A 73 12.14 4.48 -9.68
C THR A 73 12.43 3.05 -10.08
N TYR A 74 12.72 2.20 -9.12
CA TYR A 74 13.01 0.78 -9.35
C TYR A 74 11.80 -0.07 -9.04
N GLY A 75 11.61 -1.13 -9.84
CA GLY A 75 10.47 -2.03 -9.71
C GLY A 75 10.79 -3.46 -10.12
N THR A 76 9.79 -4.31 -9.94
CA THR A 76 9.79 -5.69 -10.41
C THR A 76 8.59 -5.91 -11.32
N LEU A 77 8.87 -6.39 -12.53
CA LEU A 77 7.89 -6.75 -13.54
C LEU A 77 7.79 -8.28 -13.59
N ASP A 78 6.64 -8.81 -13.23
CA ASP A 78 6.33 -10.24 -13.30
C ASP A 78 5.49 -10.52 -14.56
N ILE A 79 6.04 -11.30 -15.49
CA ILE A 79 5.39 -11.67 -16.75
C ILE A 79 5.09 -13.17 -16.70
N PRO A 80 3.82 -13.59 -16.64
CA PRO A 80 3.45 -15.01 -16.65
C PRO A 80 3.81 -15.71 -17.97
N ALA A 81 3.88 -17.03 -17.94
CA ALA A 81 3.98 -17.82 -19.17
C ALA A 81 2.78 -17.52 -20.09
N HIS A 82 3.03 -17.32 -21.38
CA HIS A 82 2.03 -16.91 -22.36
C HIS A 82 2.37 -17.41 -23.76
N ARG A 83 1.41 -17.40 -24.67
CA ARG A 83 1.66 -17.75 -26.06
C ARG A 83 2.49 -16.62 -26.73
N ARG A 84 3.38 -16.99 -27.62
CA ARG A 84 4.14 -16.00 -28.39
C ARG A 84 3.19 -15.06 -29.16
N GLY A 85 3.40 -13.74 -29.00
CA GLY A 85 2.55 -12.70 -29.57
C GLY A 85 1.24 -12.44 -28.83
N GLN A 86 0.94 -13.18 -27.75
CA GLN A 86 -0.20 -12.88 -26.88
C GLN A 86 0.07 -11.63 -26.06
N ARG A 87 -0.93 -10.77 -25.93
CA ARG A 87 -0.95 -9.64 -24.98
C ARG A 87 -1.69 -10.06 -23.72
N LEU A 88 -1.18 -9.60 -22.58
CA LEU A 88 -1.68 -9.95 -21.25
C LEU A 88 -2.36 -8.75 -20.60
N ALA A 89 -3.39 -9.01 -19.82
CA ALA A 89 -3.84 -8.03 -18.82
C ALA A 89 -2.68 -7.70 -17.88
N ALA A 90 -2.59 -6.44 -17.44
CA ALA A 90 -1.48 -5.96 -16.65
C ALA A 90 -1.96 -5.17 -15.43
N ALA A 91 -1.47 -5.52 -14.26
CA ALA A 91 -1.84 -4.93 -12.98
C ALA A 91 -0.69 -4.10 -12.40
N LEU A 92 -0.93 -2.82 -12.12
CA LEU A 92 -0.07 -2.02 -11.26
C LEU A 92 -0.45 -2.31 -9.81
N ILE A 93 0.52 -2.65 -8.96
CA ILE A 93 0.31 -2.90 -7.53
C ILE A 93 0.91 -1.76 -6.74
N LEU A 94 0.09 -1.11 -5.91
CA LEU A 94 0.41 0.08 -5.13
C LEU A 94 0.50 -0.26 -3.65
N ALA A 95 1.61 0.15 -3.03
CA ALA A 95 1.89 -0.08 -1.62
C ALA A 95 1.09 0.85 -0.70
N GLY A 96 0.88 0.42 0.54
CA GLY A 96 0.30 1.20 1.62
C GLY A 96 1.18 2.36 2.10
N SER A 97 0.84 2.98 3.22
CA SER A 97 1.54 4.13 3.83
C SER A 97 2.99 3.79 4.22
N GLY A 98 3.77 4.84 4.52
CA GLY A 98 5.18 4.70 4.94
C GLY A 98 6.16 4.42 3.79
N PRO A 99 7.46 4.22 4.11
CA PRO A 99 8.52 3.93 3.14
C PRO A 99 8.50 2.44 2.72
N THR A 100 7.36 1.99 2.25
CA THR A 100 7.10 0.59 1.86
C THR A 100 7.70 0.27 0.51
N ASP A 101 8.51 -0.79 0.44
CA ASP A 101 9.14 -1.27 -0.78
C ASP A 101 8.15 -1.99 -1.72
N ARG A 102 8.65 -2.40 -2.89
CA ARG A 102 7.89 -3.12 -3.92
C ARG A 102 7.29 -4.45 -3.47
N ASN A 103 7.77 -5.02 -2.38
CA ASN A 103 7.27 -6.29 -1.84
C ASN A 103 6.23 -6.10 -0.73
N GLY A 104 6.06 -4.89 -0.23
CA GLY A 104 5.21 -4.56 0.90
C GLY A 104 5.96 -4.54 2.23
N ASN A 105 7.31 -4.40 2.21
CA ASN A 105 8.13 -4.40 3.40
C ASN A 105 8.54 -2.97 3.79
N ASP A 106 8.73 -2.75 5.09
CA ASP A 106 9.36 -1.56 5.65
C ASP A 106 10.62 -1.96 6.42
N ALA A 107 11.77 -1.85 5.74
CA ALA A 107 13.06 -2.22 6.30
C ALA A 107 13.46 -1.33 7.48
N GLN A 108 12.95 -0.09 7.58
CA GLN A 108 13.27 0.83 8.68
C GLN A 108 12.61 0.37 9.97
N LEU A 109 11.47 -0.29 9.87
CA LEU A 109 10.75 -0.87 11.01
C LEU A 109 11.09 -2.35 11.25
N GLY A 110 11.87 -2.98 10.36
CA GLY A 110 12.10 -4.42 10.39
C GLY A 110 10.82 -5.22 10.15
N PHE A 111 9.87 -4.66 9.40
CA PHE A 111 8.58 -5.25 9.11
C PHE A 111 8.54 -5.74 7.66
N GLU A 112 8.45 -7.05 7.48
CA GLU A 112 8.61 -7.70 6.18
C GLU A 112 7.46 -8.70 5.87
N PRO A 113 6.21 -8.24 5.70
CA PRO A 113 5.09 -9.12 5.38
C PRO A 113 5.19 -9.72 3.99
N GLY A 114 5.77 -9.02 3.02
CA GLY A 114 5.88 -9.50 1.64
C GLY A 114 4.55 -9.63 0.91
N ASN A 115 3.49 -9.05 1.44
CA ASN A 115 2.11 -9.20 0.97
C ASN A 115 1.90 -8.75 -0.48
N LEU A 116 2.54 -7.66 -0.94
CA LEU A 116 2.44 -7.20 -2.33
C LEU A 116 3.07 -8.19 -3.32
N LYS A 117 4.18 -8.81 -2.94
CA LYS A 117 4.77 -9.90 -3.73
C LYS A 117 3.83 -11.11 -3.81
N MET A 118 3.15 -11.44 -2.71
CA MET A 118 2.19 -12.53 -2.69
C MET A 118 0.95 -12.22 -3.55
N ILE A 119 0.44 -10.99 -3.54
CA ILE A 119 -0.61 -10.52 -4.46
C ILE A 119 -0.17 -10.69 -5.91
N ALA A 120 1.05 -10.28 -6.27
CA ALA A 120 1.59 -10.46 -7.61
C ALA A 120 1.62 -11.94 -8.04
N ASN A 121 1.98 -12.84 -7.12
CA ASN A 121 1.97 -14.30 -7.37
C ASN A 121 0.54 -14.82 -7.65
N VAL A 122 -0.47 -14.33 -6.93
CA VAL A 122 -1.87 -14.68 -7.18
C VAL A 122 -2.29 -14.24 -8.59
N LEU A 123 -1.95 -13.02 -8.99
CA LEU A 123 -2.26 -12.49 -10.32
C LEU A 123 -1.51 -13.25 -11.43
N ALA A 124 -0.24 -13.56 -11.22
CA ALA A 124 0.55 -14.36 -12.16
C ALA A 124 -0.06 -15.76 -12.37
N GLY A 125 -0.62 -16.36 -11.30
CA GLY A 125 -1.38 -17.61 -11.38
C GLY A 125 -2.65 -17.53 -12.24
N GLN A 126 -3.18 -16.31 -12.49
CA GLN A 126 -4.29 -16.03 -13.41
C GLN A 126 -3.82 -15.61 -14.81
N GLY A 127 -2.52 -15.62 -15.07
CA GLY A 127 -1.94 -15.17 -16.34
C GLY A 127 -1.96 -13.65 -16.51
N ILE A 128 -2.02 -12.90 -15.42
CA ILE A 128 -2.00 -11.43 -15.40
C ILE A 128 -0.58 -10.98 -15.07
N MET A 129 -0.01 -10.12 -15.92
CA MET A 129 1.28 -9.48 -15.70
C MET A 129 1.15 -8.44 -14.59
N SER A 130 2.21 -8.21 -13.80
CA SER A 130 2.17 -7.18 -12.75
C SER A 130 3.47 -6.39 -12.64
N LEU A 131 3.33 -5.12 -12.24
CA LEU A 131 4.42 -4.23 -11.86
C LEU A 131 4.24 -3.83 -10.40
N ARG A 132 5.29 -3.98 -9.60
CA ARG A 132 5.46 -3.46 -8.24
C ARG A 132 6.68 -2.57 -8.23
N TYR A 133 6.67 -1.46 -7.53
CA TYR A 133 7.80 -0.53 -7.48
C TYR A 133 8.07 -0.03 -6.05
N ASP A 134 9.31 0.36 -5.79
CA ASP A 134 9.69 1.01 -4.54
C ASP A 134 9.18 2.45 -4.55
N LYS A 135 8.34 2.80 -3.59
CA LYS A 135 7.93 4.20 -3.40
C LYS A 135 9.14 5.09 -3.12
N TYR A 136 9.00 6.39 -3.29
CA TYR A 136 10.00 7.33 -2.78
C TYR A 136 10.26 7.05 -1.30
N PHE A 137 11.52 7.18 -0.89
CA PHE A 137 12.07 6.91 0.44
C PHE A 137 12.13 5.43 0.82
N SER A 138 11.83 4.50 -0.09
CA SER A 138 11.92 3.06 0.17
C SER A 138 12.80 2.33 -0.84
N GLY A 139 13.23 1.12 -0.46
CA GLY A 139 13.94 0.17 -1.31
C GLY A 139 15.11 0.78 -2.06
N GLN A 140 15.23 0.42 -3.34
CA GLN A 140 16.31 0.89 -4.21
C GLN A 140 16.07 2.31 -4.76
N THR A 141 14.81 2.77 -4.77
CA THR A 141 14.45 4.12 -5.24
C THR A 141 14.97 5.20 -4.29
N GLY A 142 14.89 4.98 -2.97
CA GLY A 142 15.30 5.95 -1.98
C GLY A 142 14.59 7.30 -2.14
N ALA A 143 15.24 8.37 -1.67
CA ALA A 143 14.70 9.73 -1.77
C ALA A 143 14.87 10.34 -3.18
N GLY A 144 15.84 9.88 -3.98
CA GLY A 144 16.12 10.38 -5.32
C GLY A 144 16.21 11.91 -5.38
N ALA A 145 15.55 12.51 -6.37
CA ALA A 145 15.54 13.98 -6.54
C ALA A 145 14.85 14.74 -5.38
N LEU A 146 14.02 14.05 -4.59
CA LEU A 146 13.34 14.66 -3.42
C LEU A 146 14.33 14.97 -2.28
N ALA A 147 15.49 14.31 -2.24
CA ALA A 147 16.55 14.59 -1.27
C ALA A 147 17.03 16.06 -1.32
N ALA A 148 16.85 16.74 -2.45
CA ALA A 148 17.22 18.14 -2.60
C ALA A 148 16.29 19.10 -1.84
N GLY A 149 15.15 18.65 -1.34
CA GLY A 149 14.21 19.45 -0.54
C GLY A 149 13.60 20.66 -1.26
N ARG A 150 13.63 20.69 -2.60
CA ARG A 150 13.22 21.85 -3.41
C ARG A 150 11.72 22.07 -3.43
N ALA A 151 10.95 21.06 -3.14
CA ALA A 151 9.49 21.11 -3.09
C ALA A 151 8.97 20.25 -1.93
N PRO A 152 7.84 20.62 -1.32
CA PRO A 152 7.22 19.80 -0.30
C PRO A 152 6.74 18.47 -0.89
N VAL A 153 6.92 17.39 -0.12
CA VAL A 153 6.36 16.08 -0.43
C VAL A 153 4.88 16.08 -0.04
N THR A 154 4.02 15.69 -0.96
CA THR A 154 2.57 15.65 -0.79
C THR A 154 1.99 14.38 -1.41
N VAL A 155 0.71 14.11 -1.25
CA VAL A 155 0.01 13.00 -1.92
C VAL A 155 0.22 13.05 -3.44
N SER A 156 0.16 14.25 -4.06
CA SER A 156 0.39 14.35 -5.50
C SER A 156 1.80 13.98 -5.93
N THR A 157 2.80 14.04 -5.05
CA THR A 157 4.17 13.53 -5.35
C THR A 157 4.15 12.03 -5.60
N PHE A 158 3.47 11.27 -4.74
CA PHE A 158 3.36 9.81 -4.90
C PHE A 158 2.37 9.43 -6.01
N LEU A 159 1.32 10.22 -6.23
CA LEU A 159 0.41 10.00 -7.36
C LEU A 159 1.15 10.09 -8.69
N ARG A 160 2.00 11.10 -8.90
CA ARG A 160 2.80 11.21 -10.13
C ARG A 160 3.77 10.04 -10.31
N GLN A 161 4.31 9.49 -9.22
CA GLN A 161 5.11 8.26 -9.28
C GLN A 161 4.27 7.06 -9.71
N ALA A 162 3.04 6.93 -9.19
CA ALA A 162 2.10 5.88 -9.56
C ALA A 162 1.64 6.02 -11.03
N ASP A 163 1.36 7.23 -11.50
CA ASP A 163 0.99 7.51 -12.88
C ASP A 163 2.14 7.14 -13.86
N ALA A 164 3.38 7.48 -13.49
CA ALA A 164 4.56 7.10 -14.27
C ALA A 164 4.75 5.56 -14.32
N ALA A 165 4.49 4.87 -13.20
CA ALA A 165 4.52 3.41 -13.13
C ALA A 165 3.43 2.78 -14.01
N TYR A 166 2.21 3.33 -13.97
CA TYR A 166 1.11 2.89 -14.82
C TYR A 166 1.46 3.03 -16.31
N ASP A 167 2.00 4.18 -16.69
CA ASP A 167 2.41 4.48 -18.04
C ASP A 167 3.57 3.58 -18.50
N PHE A 168 4.53 3.29 -17.62
CA PHE A 168 5.61 2.34 -17.91
C PHE A 168 5.05 0.93 -18.16
N LEU A 169 4.16 0.44 -17.30
CA LEU A 169 3.53 -0.88 -17.43
C LEU A 169 2.71 -0.98 -18.72
N ARG A 170 1.93 0.04 -19.02
CA ARG A 170 1.08 0.10 -20.22
C ARG A 170 1.87 0.00 -21.52
N ARG A 171 3.10 0.54 -21.54
CA ARG A 171 3.98 0.53 -22.73
C ARG A 171 4.77 -0.76 -22.92
N GLN A 172 4.66 -1.72 -22.00
CA GLN A 172 5.37 -2.99 -22.18
C GLN A 172 4.85 -3.75 -23.40
N PRO A 173 5.74 -4.39 -24.19
CA PRO A 173 5.35 -5.02 -25.47
C PRO A 173 4.25 -6.09 -25.32
N VAL A 174 4.21 -6.76 -24.16
CA VAL A 174 3.23 -7.82 -23.89
C VAL A 174 1.96 -7.33 -23.20
N THR A 175 1.85 -6.04 -22.88
CA THR A 175 0.65 -5.48 -22.23
C THR A 175 -0.50 -5.33 -23.22
N ASP A 176 -1.69 -5.82 -22.84
CA ASP A 176 -2.96 -5.42 -23.42
C ASP A 176 -3.41 -4.12 -22.76
N ALA A 177 -3.18 -2.99 -23.45
CA ALA A 177 -3.52 -1.67 -22.92
C ALA A 177 -5.02 -1.46 -22.68
N GLY A 178 -5.89 -2.30 -23.25
CA GLY A 178 -7.33 -2.32 -22.99
C GLY A 178 -7.71 -3.08 -21.71
N LYS A 179 -6.75 -3.76 -21.08
CA LYS A 179 -6.95 -4.58 -19.87
C LYS A 179 -5.96 -4.19 -18.76
N MET A 180 -5.81 -2.88 -18.56
CA MET A 180 -5.03 -2.36 -17.44
C MET A 180 -5.83 -2.45 -16.15
N LEU A 181 -5.15 -2.87 -15.07
CA LEU A 181 -5.70 -3.06 -13.74
C LEU A 181 -4.85 -2.29 -12.72
N VAL A 182 -5.47 -1.88 -11.62
CA VAL A 182 -4.73 -1.34 -10.47
C VAL A 182 -5.18 -2.07 -9.21
N VAL A 183 -4.21 -2.51 -8.43
CA VAL A 183 -4.40 -3.13 -7.12
C VAL A 183 -3.74 -2.24 -6.09
N GLY A 184 -4.46 -1.80 -5.08
CA GLY A 184 -3.90 -0.97 -4.01
C GLY A 184 -4.19 -1.56 -2.65
N HIS A 185 -3.15 -1.67 -1.81
CA HIS A 185 -3.26 -2.10 -0.43
C HIS A 185 -3.22 -0.90 0.50
N SER A 186 -4.11 -0.83 1.49
CA SER A 186 -4.14 0.24 2.49
C SER A 186 -4.27 1.63 1.82
N GLU A 187 -3.39 2.58 2.10
CA GLU A 187 -3.27 3.88 1.41
C GLU A 187 -3.15 3.72 -0.11
N GLY A 188 -2.52 2.63 -0.59
CA GLY A 188 -2.46 2.29 -2.02
C GLY A 188 -3.84 2.11 -2.65
N GLY A 189 -4.87 1.75 -1.87
CA GLY A 189 -6.26 1.70 -2.31
C GLY A 189 -6.81 3.09 -2.66
N MET A 190 -6.50 4.10 -1.87
CA MET A 190 -6.81 5.50 -2.20
C MET A 190 -6.08 5.93 -3.47
N TYR A 191 -4.78 5.64 -3.59
CA TYR A 191 -4.02 5.93 -4.82
C TYR A 191 -4.58 5.18 -6.03
N ALA A 192 -5.07 3.95 -5.89
CA ALA A 192 -5.67 3.21 -7.00
C ALA A 192 -6.90 3.94 -7.57
N ILE A 193 -7.72 4.54 -6.72
CA ILE A 193 -8.86 5.37 -7.13
C ILE A 193 -8.36 6.65 -7.83
N MET A 194 -7.32 7.31 -7.28
CA MET A 194 -6.76 8.53 -7.86
C MET A 194 -6.12 8.27 -9.24
N VAL A 195 -5.38 7.16 -9.41
CA VAL A 195 -4.82 6.74 -10.70
C VAL A 195 -5.93 6.52 -11.72
N ALA A 196 -7.08 5.93 -11.32
CA ALA A 196 -8.20 5.73 -12.23
C ALA A 196 -8.80 7.05 -12.75
N GLU A 197 -8.61 8.16 -12.04
CA GLU A 197 -9.03 9.50 -12.50
C GLU A 197 -7.94 10.20 -13.33
N SER A 198 -6.65 10.01 -13.01
CA SER A 198 -5.54 10.79 -13.58
C SER A 198 -5.01 10.24 -14.91
N VAL A 199 -5.08 8.91 -15.15
CA VAL A 199 -4.44 8.28 -16.32
C VAL A 199 -5.39 8.08 -17.51
N SER A 200 -4.79 7.95 -18.70
CA SER A 200 -5.51 7.59 -19.93
C SER A 200 -4.70 6.58 -20.76
N PRO A 201 -5.29 5.46 -21.23
CA PRO A 201 -6.63 4.97 -20.89
C PRO A 201 -6.77 4.64 -19.41
N ARG A 202 -7.97 4.74 -18.89
CA ARG A 202 -8.29 4.40 -17.50
C ARG A 202 -8.21 2.89 -17.28
N PRO A 203 -7.89 2.44 -16.05
CA PRO A 203 -7.91 1.01 -15.73
C PRO A 203 -9.34 0.45 -15.86
N SER A 204 -9.44 -0.78 -16.36
CA SER A 204 -10.71 -1.51 -16.49
C SER A 204 -11.12 -2.20 -15.18
N GLY A 205 -10.21 -2.31 -14.22
CA GLY A 205 -10.50 -2.89 -12.91
C GLY A 205 -9.64 -2.33 -11.79
N LEU A 206 -10.24 -2.21 -10.60
CA LEU A 206 -9.61 -1.81 -9.35
C LEU A 206 -9.80 -2.89 -8.29
N ALA A 207 -8.74 -3.30 -7.62
CA ALA A 207 -8.82 -4.09 -6.38
C ALA A 207 -8.30 -3.24 -5.22
N LEU A 208 -9.19 -2.88 -4.34
CA LEU A 208 -8.95 -2.07 -3.15
C LEU A 208 -8.86 -3.03 -1.96
N ILE A 209 -7.64 -3.29 -1.51
CA ILE A 209 -7.33 -4.33 -0.53
C ILE A 209 -7.09 -3.67 0.82
N GLU A 210 -7.96 -3.89 1.79
CA GLU A 210 -7.96 -3.20 3.10
C GLU A 210 -7.73 -1.69 2.92
N PRO A 211 -8.54 -0.99 2.06
CA PRO A 211 -8.19 0.33 1.57
C PRO A 211 -8.38 1.42 2.61
N GLN A 212 -7.54 2.45 2.59
CA GLN A 212 -7.83 3.70 3.29
C GLN A 212 -9.20 4.23 2.84
N ASP A 213 -10.14 4.32 3.75
CA ASP A 213 -11.55 4.61 3.50
C ASP A 213 -12.06 5.86 4.22
N GLU A 214 -11.23 6.44 5.09
CA GLU A 214 -11.47 7.67 5.82
C GLU A 214 -10.29 8.65 5.66
N ARG A 215 -10.45 9.89 6.12
CA ARG A 215 -9.35 10.85 6.24
C ARG A 215 -8.27 10.29 7.15
N ILE A 216 -7.02 10.49 6.79
CA ILE A 216 -5.91 9.85 7.52
C ILE A 216 -5.92 10.16 9.02
N LEU A 217 -6.16 11.39 9.43
CA LEU A 217 -6.18 11.73 10.86
C LEU A 217 -7.40 11.16 11.60
N SER A 218 -8.49 10.82 10.89
CA SER A 218 -9.61 10.09 11.50
C SER A 218 -9.24 8.62 11.75
N LEU A 219 -8.54 7.98 10.82
CA LEU A 219 -8.01 6.62 11.05
C LEU A 219 -6.96 6.60 12.16
N VAL A 220 -6.06 7.58 12.19
CA VAL A 220 -5.06 7.71 13.26
C VAL A 220 -5.73 7.89 14.63
N GLU A 221 -6.80 8.69 14.70
CA GLU A 221 -7.59 8.86 15.94
C GLU A 221 -8.15 7.50 16.40
N LEU A 222 -8.81 6.75 15.50
CA LEU A 222 -9.37 5.42 15.81
C LEU A 222 -8.27 4.43 16.26
N GLN A 223 -7.13 4.39 15.58
CA GLN A 223 -6.01 3.52 15.94
C GLN A 223 -5.43 3.86 17.32
N LEU A 224 -5.31 5.15 17.64
CA LEU A 224 -4.82 5.59 18.95
C LEU A 224 -5.84 5.31 20.06
N ASP A 225 -7.12 5.52 19.80
CA ASP A 225 -8.19 5.22 20.75
C ASP A 225 -8.24 3.71 21.05
N GLU A 226 -8.12 2.82 20.04
CA GLU A 226 -8.02 1.38 20.27
C GLU A 226 -6.79 1.02 21.11
N GLN A 227 -5.65 1.66 20.86
CA GLN A 227 -4.46 1.43 21.69
C GLN A 227 -4.68 1.85 23.16
N LEU A 228 -5.40 2.96 23.39
CA LEU A 228 -5.76 3.39 24.75
C LEU A 228 -6.68 2.36 25.43
N ASP A 229 -7.68 1.84 24.71
CA ASP A 229 -8.59 0.82 25.23
C ASP A 229 -7.84 -0.48 25.59
N VAL A 230 -6.92 -0.92 24.75
CA VAL A 230 -6.05 -2.09 25.01
C VAL A 230 -5.20 -1.87 26.27
N GLN A 231 -4.60 -0.68 26.45
CA GLN A 231 -3.78 -0.38 27.62
C GLN A 231 -4.63 -0.29 28.89
N GLU A 232 -5.86 0.21 28.80
CA GLU A 232 -6.81 0.23 29.92
C GLU A 232 -7.21 -1.21 30.30
N ALA A 233 -7.58 -2.04 29.33
CA ALA A 233 -7.94 -3.44 29.55
C ALA A 233 -6.79 -4.25 30.18
N GLN A 234 -5.55 -3.97 29.77
CA GLN A 234 -4.33 -4.57 30.34
C GLN A 234 -3.90 -3.97 31.68
N ARG A 235 -4.65 -2.96 32.19
CA ARG A 235 -4.33 -2.23 33.44
C ARG A 235 -2.96 -1.54 33.44
N SER A 236 -2.38 -1.28 32.28
CA SER A 236 -1.16 -0.49 32.11
C SER A 236 -1.42 1.02 32.12
N MET A 237 -2.70 1.40 31.94
CA MET A 237 -3.18 2.78 31.98
C MET A 237 -4.54 2.83 32.71
N THR A 238 -4.80 3.93 33.43
CA THR A 238 -6.13 4.13 34.04
C THR A 238 -7.08 4.78 33.05
N ALA A 239 -8.40 4.49 33.19
CA ALA A 239 -9.44 5.12 32.38
C ALA A 239 -9.40 6.67 32.39
N ALA A 240 -8.98 7.27 33.49
CA ALA A 240 -8.84 8.73 33.59
C ALA A 240 -7.71 9.26 32.70
N ILE A 241 -6.59 8.53 32.63
CA ILE A 241 -5.44 8.86 31.76
C ILE A 241 -5.83 8.64 30.32
N ALA A 242 -6.41 7.49 29.96
CA ALA A 242 -6.88 7.17 28.61
C ALA A 242 -7.81 8.27 28.06
N ARG A 243 -8.87 8.61 28.80
CA ARG A 243 -9.77 9.71 28.43
C ARG A 243 -9.07 11.08 28.29
N ARG A 244 -8.06 11.36 29.08
CA ARG A 244 -7.28 12.59 28.93
C ARG A 244 -6.49 12.57 27.64
N TYR A 245 -5.87 11.45 27.26
CA TYR A 245 -5.09 11.31 26.04
C TYR A 245 -5.99 11.38 24.80
N ALA A 246 -7.14 10.70 24.80
CA ALA A 246 -8.13 10.80 23.73
C ALA A 246 -8.53 12.26 23.45
N ARG A 247 -8.85 13.04 24.51
CA ARG A 247 -9.15 14.48 24.34
C ARG A 247 -7.97 15.28 23.80
N GLN A 248 -6.73 14.95 24.15
CA GLN A 248 -5.56 15.62 23.60
C GLN A 248 -5.37 15.30 22.10
N ILE A 249 -5.63 14.06 21.69
CA ILE A 249 -5.58 13.63 20.29
C ILE A 249 -6.61 14.43 19.48
N GLN A 250 -7.88 14.40 19.91
CA GLN A 250 -8.98 15.13 19.26
C GLN A 250 -8.70 16.62 19.14
N HIS A 251 -8.21 17.23 20.22
CA HIS A 251 -7.87 18.64 20.22
C HIS A 251 -6.71 18.96 19.27
N ALA A 252 -5.68 18.11 19.21
CA ALA A 252 -4.55 18.29 18.32
C ALA A 252 -4.97 18.17 16.85
N ILE A 253 -5.76 17.16 16.51
CA ILE A 253 -6.34 16.97 15.17
C ILE A 253 -7.25 18.16 14.79
N GLY A 254 -8.10 18.59 15.69
CA GLY A 254 -8.97 19.75 15.46
C GLY A 254 -8.19 21.05 15.19
N LYS A 255 -7.12 21.32 15.95
CA LYS A 255 -6.20 22.43 15.68
C LYS A 255 -5.54 22.32 14.31
N PHE A 256 -5.03 21.13 13.99
CA PHE A 256 -4.39 20.90 12.69
C PHE A 256 -5.36 21.20 11.53
N ARG A 257 -6.57 20.66 11.58
CA ARG A 257 -7.63 20.88 10.56
C ARG A 257 -8.06 22.34 10.47
N ALA A 258 -7.99 23.08 11.59
CA ALA A 258 -8.21 24.54 11.62
C ALA A 258 -7.02 25.35 11.09
N GLY A 259 -5.96 24.72 10.58
CA GLY A 259 -4.75 25.39 10.09
C GLY A 259 -3.84 25.93 11.19
N GLN A 260 -4.11 25.60 12.45
CA GLN A 260 -3.32 26.04 13.58
C GLN A 260 -2.10 25.16 13.80
N GLN A 261 -1.04 25.72 14.38
CA GLN A 261 0.15 24.94 14.73
C GLN A 261 -0.13 24.04 15.93
N VAL A 262 0.12 22.74 15.76
CA VAL A 262 0.12 21.77 16.85
C VAL A 262 1.51 21.75 17.46
N ARG A 263 1.63 22.14 18.72
CA ARG A 263 2.91 22.14 19.46
C ARG A 263 2.94 20.94 20.41
N PRO A 264 4.08 20.24 20.53
CA PRO A 264 4.23 19.14 21.51
C PRO A 264 4.06 19.60 22.97
N ALA A 265 4.39 20.87 23.25
CA ALA A 265 4.21 21.45 24.57
C ALA A 265 2.74 21.40 25.01
N GLY A 266 2.48 20.78 26.15
CA GLY A 266 1.13 20.59 26.72
C GLY A 266 0.45 19.27 26.30
N LEU A 267 1.07 18.48 25.40
CA LEU A 267 0.64 17.12 25.10
C LEU A 267 1.37 16.11 26.03
N SER A 268 0.70 15.03 26.34
CA SER A 268 1.34 13.91 27.06
C SER A 268 2.41 13.26 26.17
N PRO A 269 3.52 12.73 26.73
CA PRO A 269 4.58 12.10 25.94
C PRO A 269 4.06 10.99 25.00
N TRP A 270 3.09 10.21 25.44
CA TRP A 270 2.45 9.18 24.65
C TRP A 270 1.73 9.76 23.41
N VAL A 271 0.98 10.86 23.57
CA VAL A 271 0.31 11.56 22.45
C VAL A 271 1.33 12.23 21.54
N VAL A 272 2.42 12.77 22.08
CA VAL A 272 3.52 13.32 21.27
C VAL A 272 4.13 12.23 20.40
N GLN A 273 4.40 11.06 20.97
CA GLN A 273 4.97 9.94 20.23
C GLN A 273 4.03 9.40 19.15
N GLY A 274 2.75 9.21 19.45
CA GLY A 274 1.79 8.63 18.52
C GLY A 274 1.32 9.59 17.41
N LEU A 275 1.42 10.90 17.62
CA LEU A 275 0.84 11.87 16.71
C LEU A 275 1.83 12.97 16.29
N ALA A 276 2.37 13.74 17.24
CA ALA A 276 3.09 14.96 16.90
C ALA A 276 4.48 14.72 16.33
N SER A 277 5.22 13.71 16.83
CA SER A 277 6.57 13.39 16.37
C SER A 277 6.62 12.68 15.02
N SER A 278 5.49 12.16 14.55
CA SER A 278 5.39 11.48 13.27
C SER A 278 4.68 12.32 12.21
N LEU A 279 3.47 12.77 12.49
CA LEU A 279 2.61 13.39 11.48
C LEU A 279 2.74 14.91 11.39
N PHE A 280 3.09 15.59 12.50
CA PHE A 280 3.12 17.06 12.56
C PHE A 280 4.54 17.63 12.59
N THR A 281 5.54 16.85 12.17
CA THR A 281 6.91 17.37 11.95
C THR A 281 6.94 18.30 10.74
N ALA A 282 7.90 19.21 10.70
CA ALA A 282 8.05 20.14 9.57
C ALA A 282 8.19 19.42 8.21
N SER A 283 8.85 18.24 8.20
CA SER A 283 9.03 17.42 6.99
C SER A 283 7.73 16.74 6.54
N ASN A 284 6.91 16.26 7.48
CA ASN A 284 5.72 15.47 7.16
C ASN A 284 4.44 16.30 7.08
N LEU A 285 4.47 17.51 7.63
CA LEU A 285 3.32 18.39 7.67
C LEU A 285 2.66 18.65 6.28
N PRO A 286 3.42 18.89 5.17
CA PRO A 286 2.81 19.04 3.85
C PRO A 286 2.11 17.77 3.37
N TYR A 287 2.71 16.58 3.63
CA TYR A 287 2.10 15.30 3.29
C TYR A 287 0.82 15.08 4.09
N THR A 288 0.90 15.12 5.42
CA THR A 288 -0.25 14.94 6.32
C THR A 288 -1.39 15.89 5.98
N ARG A 289 -1.09 17.15 5.65
CA ARG A 289 -2.12 18.12 5.25
C ARG A 289 -2.79 17.76 3.94
N SER A 290 -2.02 17.29 2.96
CA SER A 290 -2.56 16.91 1.65
C SER A 290 -3.37 15.62 1.72
N ASP A 291 -2.98 14.68 2.59
CA ASP A 291 -3.67 13.42 2.78
C ASP A 291 -4.96 13.60 3.61
N ASP A 292 -4.89 14.32 4.74
CA ASP A 292 -6.09 14.60 5.55
C ASP A 292 -7.13 15.47 4.84
N ALA A 293 -6.76 16.15 3.77
CA ALA A 293 -7.72 16.87 2.91
C ALA A 293 -8.54 15.94 2.02
N ILE A 294 -8.09 14.69 1.82
CA ILE A 294 -8.75 13.70 0.97
C ILE A 294 -9.76 12.91 1.81
N TYR A 295 -10.99 12.79 1.27
CA TYR A 295 -11.99 11.89 1.79
C TYR A 295 -12.24 10.80 0.74
N PRO A 296 -11.71 9.57 0.91
CA PRO A 296 -11.71 8.53 -0.11
C PRO A 296 -13.11 8.19 -0.68
N PRO A 297 -14.21 8.20 0.08
CA PRO A 297 -15.54 8.02 -0.49
C PRO A 297 -15.93 9.10 -1.53
N ALA A 298 -15.44 10.34 -1.38
CA ALA A 298 -15.69 11.39 -2.37
C ALA A 298 -14.91 11.17 -3.69
N LEU A 299 -13.73 10.55 -3.62
CA LEU A 299 -13.00 10.07 -4.80
C LEU A 299 -13.73 8.89 -5.44
N ALA A 300 -14.15 7.91 -4.63
CA ALA A 300 -14.83 6.71 -5.09
C ALA A 300 -16.12 7.00 -5.87
N ALA A 301 -16.81 8.09 -5.53
CA ALA A 301 -18.01 8.55 -6.25
C ALA A 301 -17.72 8.97 -7.71
N LYS A 302 -16.45 9.21 -8.07
CA LYS A 302 -16.03 9.61 -9.41
C LYS A 302 -15.43 8.46 -10.22
N VAL A 303 -15.31 7.28 -9.64
CA VAL A 303 -14.82 6.09 -10.37
C VAL A 303 -15.70 5.87 -11.59
N PRO A 304 -15.12 5.65 -12.80
CA PRO A 304 -15.92 5.51 -14.02
C PRO A 304 -16.93 4.37 -13.93
N THR A 305 -18.15 4.64 -14.39
CA THR A 305 -19.21 3.63 -14.49
C THR A 305 -18.73 2.42 -15.28
N GLY A 306 -19.05 1.23 -14.81
CA GLY A 306 -18.65 -0.04 -15.41
C GLY A 306 -17.26 -0.54 -14.98
N THR A 307 -16.45 0.26 -14.27
CA THR A 307 -15.18 -0.21 -13.70
C THR A 307 -15.45 -1.41 -12.79
N ARG A 308 -14.69 -2.51 -13.00
CA ARG A 308 -14.82 -3.69 -12.16
C ARG A 308 -14.05 -3.51 -10.85
N VAL A 309 -14.75 -3.49 -9.72
CA VAL A 309 -14.16 -3.20 -8.40
C VAL A 309 -14.29 -4.40 -7.47
N LEU A 310 -13.20 -4.68 -6.75
CA LEU A 310 -13.12 -5.48 -5.54
C LEU A 310 -12.76 -4.55 -4.39
N VAL A 311 -13.41 -4.71 -3.26
CA VAL A 311 -13.01 -4.15 -1.96
C VAL A 311 -12.91 -5.31 -0.99
N THR A 312 -11.77 -5.51 -0.33
CA THR A 312 -11.67 -6.45 0.80
C THR A 312 -11.75 -5.72 2.13
N ASP A 313 -12.23 -6.42 3.15
CA ASP A 313 -12.48 -5.88 4.49
C ASP A 313 -12.28 -7.01 5.52
N GLY A 314 -11.15 -6.98 6.22
CA GLY A 314 -10.74 -7.97 7.21
C GLY A 314 -11.37 -7.74 8.57
N SER A 315 -11.95 -8.78 9.18
CA SER A 315 -12.63 -8.60 10.47
C SER A 315 -11.69 -8.26 11.64
N GLU A 316 -10.41 -8.57 11.51
CA GLU A 316 -9.38 -8.29 12.52
C GLU A 316 -8.44 -7.13 12.10
N ASP A 317 -8.84 -6.35 11.08
CA ASP A 317 -8.11 -5.15 10.69
C ASP A 317 -8.33 -4.03 11.72
N THR A 318 -7.28 -3.75 12.49
CA THR A 318 -7.27 -2.67 13.49
C THR A 318 -6.64 -1.39 12.97
N ASN A 319 -6.03 -1.43 11.78
CA ASN A 319 -5.47 -0.25 11.13
C ASN A 319 -6.56 0.54 10.41
N ILE A 320 -7.44 -0.19 9.70
CA ILE A 320 -8.64 0.35 9.05
C ILE A 320 -9.83 -0.48 9.55
N PRO A 321 -10.50 -0.04 10.62
CA PRO A 321 -11.55 -0.84 11.25
C PRO A 321 -12.69 -1.15 10.29
N PRO A 322 -13.23 -2.38 10.27
CA PRO A 322 -14.33 -2.77 9.37
C PRO A 322 -15.61 -1.92 9.51
N SER A 323 -15.73 -1.16 10.58
CA SER A 323 -16.85 -0.25 10.81
C SER A 323 -16.85 0.98 9.89
N THR A 324 -15.70 1.35 9.31
CA THR A 324 -15.52 2.57 8.51
C THR A 324 -15.80 2.37 7.03
N ILE A 325 -15.70 1.15 6.47
CA ILE A 325 -15.74 0.86 5.02
C ILE A 325 -17.07 1.23 4.32
N GLY A 326 -18.15 1.36 5.07
CA GLY A 326 -19.50 1.55 4.53
C GLY A 326 -19.67 2.72 3.57
N PRO A 327 -19.20 3.94 3.87
CA PRO A 327 -19.28 5.10 2.97
C PRO A 327 -18.56 4.88 1.64
N LEU A 328 -17.35 4.30 1.64
CA LEU A 328 -16.57 3.99 0.43
C LEU A 328 -17.34 3.04 -0.48
N VAL A 329 -17.88 1.96 0.07
CA VAL A 329 -18.65 0.96 -0.69
C VAL A 329 -19.92 1.55 -1.29
N ARG A 330 -20.63 2.40 -0.54
CA ARG A 330 -21.83 3.09 -1.06
C ARG A 330 -21.47 4.01 -2.21
N ALA A 331 -20.38 4.76 -2.10
CA ALA A 331 -19.92 5.67 -3.15
C ALA A 331 -19.56 4.92 -4.44
N LEU A 332 -18.82 3.81 -4.35
CA LEU A 332 -18.50 2.95 -5.49
C LEU A 332 -19.75 2.40 -6.18
N ARG A 333 -20.72 1.92 -5.40
CA ARG A 333 -22.01 1.45 -5.96
C ARG A 333 -22.75 2.57 -6.67
N SER A 334 -22.81 3.77 -6.08
CA SER A 334 -23.47 4.93 -6.67
C SER A 334 -22.79 5.41 -7.96
N ALA A 335 -21.47 5.21 -8.09
CA ALA A 335 -20.72 5.46 -9.31
C ALA A 335 -21.03 4.45 -10.43
N GLY A 336 -21.79 3.38 -10.16
CA GLY A 336 -22.15 2.35 -11.14
C GLY A 336 -21.00 1.38 -11.44
N THR A 337 -20.15 1.12 -10.46
CA THR A 337 -19.09 0.10 -10.58
C THR A 337 -19.68 -1.31 -10.62
N THR A 338 -18.94 -2.24 -11.20
CA THR A 338 -19.31 -3.65 -11.37
C THR A 338 -18.37 -4.57 -10.61
N GLY A 339 -18.58 -5.88 -10.63
CA GLY A 339 -17.68 -6.89 -10.07
C GLY A 339 -18.09 -7.36 -8.68
N PRO A 340 -17.15 -7.98 -7.92
CA PRO A 340 -17.46 -8.56 -6.61
C PRO A 340 -17.95 -7.53 -5.57
N GLY A 341 -17.49 -6.27 -5.71
CA GLY A 341 -17.77 -5.25 -4.69
C GLY A 341 -17.08 -5.57 -3.38
N LEU A 342 -17.78 -5.37 -2.26
CA LEU A 342 -17.26 -5.67 -0.92
C LEU A 342 -17.24 -7.17 -0.65
N VAL A 343 -16.08 -7.69 -0.28
CA VAL A 343 -15.84 -9.05 0.23
C VAL A 343 -15.26 -8.94 1.63
N ARG A 344 -16.04 -9.30 2.64
CA ARG A 344 -15.58 -9.40 4.03
C ARG A 344 -14.90 -10.73 4.25
N ILE A 345 -13.71 -10.69 4.87
CA ILE A 345 -12.89 -11.88 5.11
C ILE A 345 -12.70 -12.03 6.61
N PRO A 346 -13.35 -13.05 7.21
CA PRO A 346 -13.24 -13.28 8.65
C PRO A 346 -11.82 -13.65 9.07
N GLY A 347 -11.36 -13.10 10.19
CA GLY A 347 -10.12 -13.52 10.85
C GLY A 347 -8.84 -13.04 10.20
N ILE A 348 -8.88 -12.12 9.23
CA ILE A 348 -7.65 -11.53 8.68
C ILE A 348 -7.34 -10.17 9.29
N ASP A 349 -6.05 -9.90 9.43
CA ASP A 349 -5.50 -8.62 9.83
C ASP A 349 -5.26 -7.69 8.62
N HIS A 350 -4.76 -6.48 8.89
CA HIS A 350 -4.44 -5.49 7.85
C HIS A 350 -3.43 -5.97 6.81
N ASP A 351 -2.51 -6.86 7.20
CA ASP A 351 -1.46 -7.37 6.32
C ASP A 351 -1.88 -8.61 5.50
N LEU A 352 -3.16 -8.95 5.57
CA LEU A 352 -3.81 -10.01 4.79
C LEU A 352 -3.50 -11.43 5.28
N PHE A 353 -3.08 -11.54 6.52
CA PHE A 353 -2.79 -12.83 7.15
C PHE A 353 -3.89 -13.22 8.13
N PRO A 354 -4.06 -14.54 8.38
CA PRO A 354 -4.91 -15.00 9.48
C PRO A 354 -4.44 -14.40 10.81
N SER A 355 -5.38 -13.89 11.63
CA SER A 355 -5.08 -13.34 12.96
C SER A 355 -5.51 -14.33 14.05
N PRO A 356 -4.62 -14.73 14.99
CA PRO A 356 -3.21 -14.35 15.07
C PRO A 356 -2.36 -14.97 13.94
N ALA A 357 -1.46 -14.18 13.37
CA ALA A 357 -0.58 -14.65 12.30
C ALA A 357 0.27 -15.83 12.76
N THR A 358 0.33 -16.90 11.95
CA THR A 358 1.23 -18.01 12.15
C THR A 358 2.49 -17.82 11.31
N THR A 359 3.65 -18.12 11.85
CA THR A 359 4.94 -17.98 11.17
C THR A 359 4.92 -18.75 9.83
N GLY A 360 5.22 -18.07 8.72
CA GLY A 360 5.24 -18.69 7.39
C GLY A 360 3.88 -18.79 6.71
N SER A 361 2.84 -18.15 7.26
CA SER A 361 1.54 -18.05 6.60
C SER A 361 1.68 -17.28 5.27
N GLY A 362 1.12 -17.81 4.20
CA GLY A 362 0.84 -17.04 2.98
C GLY A 362 -0.36 -16.14 3.19
N LEU A 363 -0.78 -15.41 2.14
CA LEU A 363 -2.05 -14.68 2.17
C LEU A 363 -3.20 -15.61 2.58
N ASP A 364 -4.13 -15.07 3.33
CA ASP A 364 -5.34 -15.83 3.69
C ASP A 364 -6.06 -16.36 2.44
N PRO A 365 -6.59 -17.60 2.47
CA PRO A 365 -7.29 -18.18 1.35
C PRO A 365 -8.50 -17.38 0.87
N GLY A 366 -9.16 -16.63 1.75
CA GLY A 366 -10.26 -15.71 1.42
C GLY A 366 -9.79 -14.55 0.55
N VAL A 367 -8.64 -13.95 0.88
CA VAL A 367 -7.99 -12.91 0.06
C VAL A 367 -7.64 -13.46 -1.32
N VAL A 368 -7.00 -14.63 -1.37
CA VAL A 368 -6.64 -15.30 -2.62
C VAL A 368 -7.87 -15.58 -3.47
N SER A 369 -8.95 -16.06 -2.87
CA SER A 369 -10.22 -16.36 -3.54
C SER A 369 -10.87 -15.09 -4.09
N ALA A 370 -10.93 -14.01 -3.31
CA ALA A 370 -11.49 -12.73 -3.71
C ALA A 370 -10.72 -12.13 -4.88
N LEU A 371 -9.38 -12.11 -4.83
CA LEU A 371 -8.52 -11.65 -5.92
C LEU A 371 -8.72 -12.47 -7.20
N ARG A 372 -8.79 -13.80 -7.11
CA ARG A 372 -9.04 -14.67 -8.26
C ARG A 372 -10.41 -14.42 -8.89
N ALA A 373 -11.45 -14.29 -8.09
CA ALA A 373 -12.81 -14.01 -8.57
C ALA A 373 -12.89 -12.64 -9.27
N TRP A 374 -12.22 -11.62 -8.73
CA TRP A 374 -12.13 -10.31 -9.36
C TRP A 374 -11.33 -10.36 -10.66
N ALA A 375 -10.23 -11.08 -10.69
CA ALA A 375 -9.30 -11.17 -11.80
C ALA A 375 -9.81 -12.06 -12.96
N GLN A 376 -10.78 -12.94 -12.71
CA GLN A 376 -11.25 -13.97 -13.65
C GLN A 376 -11.56 -13.46 -15.08
N PRO A 377 -12.25 -12.31 -15.30
CA PRO A 377 -12.52 -11.83 -16.66
C PRO A 377 -11.28 -11.39 -17.44
N TYR A 378 -10.17 -11.16 -16.73
CA TYR A 378 -8.88 -10.74 -17.30
C TYR A 378 -7.91 -11.91 -17.44
N ALA A 379 -8.24 -13.05 -16.84
CA ALA A 379 -7.40 -14.24 -16.85
C ALA A 379 -7.18 -14.74 -18.28
N THR A 380 -5.96 -15.17 -18.55
CA THR A 380 -5.66 -15.86 -19.81
C THR A 380 -5.82 -17.35 -19.62
N SER A 381 -6.63 -18.01 -20.48
CA SER A 381 -6.69 -19.46 -20.53
C SER A 381 -5.30 -20.01 -20.80
N ARG A 382 -4.85 -20.93 -19.94
CA ARG A 382 -3.63 -21.71 -20.14
C ARG A 382 -3.70 -22.59 -21.36
#